data_15895bd057626caa38c4e334e7769076
#
_entry.id   15895bd057626caa38c4e334e7769076
#
_cell.length_a   1.000
_cell.length_b   1.000
_cell.length_c   1.000
_cell.angle_alpha   90.00
_cell.angle_beta   90.00
_cell.angle_gamma   90.00
#
_symmetry.space_group_name_H-M   'P 1'
#
loop_
_entity.id
_entity.type
_entity.pdbx_description
1 polymer ?
#
loop_
_entity_poly.entity_id
_entity_poly.type
_entity_poly.pdbx_seq_one_letter_code
_entity_poly.pdbx_strand_id
1 'polypeptide(L)'
;MTKPYDIPKSLVWNAFKCVKENKGSEGVDLESIEMFEKNLSSNLYKLWNRLSSGSYFPPPVKGVAIPKKSGGMRMLGIPTVSDRIAQTVVKLVLEPMVEPIFHENSYGYRPRRSAHDAIAVVRRRNWEYDWVIEFDIKGLFDNINHELLLRAVKKHCQTPWVLLYIERWLKASMQDDKGNLIERDKGTPQGGVVSPLLANLFLHYAFDRWVSQNLRSVRFCRYADDGIVHCKSLLQAQMALQKIRNRFREVGLELHPDKTRIVYCKDINRRESYPVISYTFLGYTFRPRKSKDKYGRIYENFSPAVSREALTMMRQTIRGWHIQLKCDKGIKDLSNIFNPVIRGWFNYYGKFYASAMFPVSKHINAYLVRWLMRKYKHLSYHYRRASKLLEKLAMSMPNAFAHWEGGYVI
;
A
#
# COMPACT_ATOMS: atom_id res chain seq x y z
N MET A 1 -32.96 -24.40 -20.40
CA MET A 1 -32.24 -24.85 -19.20
C MET A 1 -32.03 -23.65 -18.27
N THR A 2 -32.59 -23.73 -17.08
CA THR A 2 -32.35 -22.71 -16.02
C THR A 2 -30.89 -22.82 -15.58
N LYS A 3 -30.22 -21.69 -15.47
CA LYS A 3 -28.82 -21.66 -15.02
C LYS A 3 -28.78 -21.94 -13.51
N PRO A 4 -27.80 -22.72 -13.03
CA PRO A 4 -27.73 -23.10 -11.61
C PRO A 4 -27.45 -21.93 -10.68
N TYR A 5 -26.88 -20.83 -11.22
CA TYR A 5 -26.55 -19.64 -10.41
C TYR A 5 -27.23 -18.39 -10.94
N ASP A 6 -27.96 -17.72 -10.07
CA ASP A 6 -28.56 -16.43 -10.35
C ASP A 6 -27.53 -15.30 -10.12
N ILE A 7 -26.89 -14.87 -11.21
CA ILE A 7 -25.95 -13.75 -11.23
C ILE A 7 -26.51 -12.65 -12.13
N PRO A 8 -26.85 -11.48 -11.57
CA PRO A 8 -27.38 -10.39 -12.38
C PRO A 8 -26.39 -9.90 -13.45
N LYS A 9 -26.85 -9.71 -14.67
CA LYS A 9 -26.00 -9.13 -15.75
C LYS A 9 -25.46 -7.75 -15.37
N SER A 10 -26.24 -6.96 -14.65
CA SER A 10 -25.85 -5.65 -14.14
C SER A 10 -24.62 -5.73 -13.19
N LEU A 11 -24.48 -6.83 -12.43
CA LEU A 11 -23.32 -7.05 -11.56
C LEU A 11 -22.04 -7.23 -12.38
N VAL A 12 -22.09 -8.00 -13.48
CA VAL A 12 -20.95 -8.17 -14.40
C VAL A 12 -20.59 -6.87 -15.10
N TRP A 13 -21.60 -6.08 -15.50
CA TRP A 13 -21.37 -4.75 -16.05
C TRP A 13 -20.71 -3.78 -15.07
N ASN A 14 -21.15 -3.75 -13.83
CA ASN A 14 -20.53 -2.94 -12.77
C ASN A 14 -19.10 -3.38 -12.48
N ALA A 15 -18.85 -4.70 -12.45
CA ALA A 15 -17.51 -5.24 -12.29
C ALA A 15 -16.57 -4.80 -13.42
N PHE A 16 -17.04 -4.81 -14.68
CA PHE A 16 -16.25 -4.30 -15.81
C PHE A 16 -15.89 -2.81 -15.63
N LYS A 17 -16.85 -1.95 -15.22
CA LYS A 17 -16.55 -0.53 -14.96
C LYS A 17 -15.44 -0.35 -13.94
N CYS A 18 -15.50 -1.08 -12.82
CA CYS A 18 -14.44 -1.05 -11.80
C CYS A 18 -13.08 -1.48 -12.37
N VAL A 19 -13.04 -2.53 -13.21
CA VAL A 19 -11.79 -2.99 -13.83
C VAL A 19 -11.24 -1.95 -14.81
N LYS A 20 -12.11 -1.32 -15.61
CA LYS A 20 -11.73 -0.26 -16.55
C LYS A 20 -11.14 0.96 -15.84
N GLU A 21 -11.76 1.43 -14.76
CA GLU A 21 -11.28 2.55 -13.94
C GLU A 21 -9.91 2.29 -13.32
N ASN A 22 -9.69 1.06 -12.83
CA ASN A 22 -8.43 0.66 -12.22
C ASN A 22 -7.30 0.41 -13.23
N LYS A 23 -7.62 0.31 -14.54
CA LYS A 23 -6.66 0.01 -15.61
C LYS A 23 -5.92 -1.31 -15.34
N GLY A 24 -4.73 -1.47 -15.87
CA GLY A 24 -3.85 -2.61 -15.60
C GLY A 24 -3.36 -3.28 -16.88
N SER A 25 -2.31 -4.09 -16.73
CA SER A 25 -1.65 -4.79 -17.83
C SER A 25 -2.43 -6.02 -18.28
N GLU A 26 -2.07 -6.56 -19.43
CA GLU A 26 -2.61 -7.77 -20.05
C GLU A 26 -2.20 -9.02 -19.27
N GLY A 27 -3.06 -10.03 -19.28
CA GLY A 27 -2.80 -11.35 -18.70
C GLY A 27 -1.99 -12.26 -19.63
N VAL A 28 -2.15 -13.58 -19.47
CA VAL A 28 -1.52 -14.60 -20.32
C VAL A 28 -2.07 -14.60 -21.75
N ASP A 29 -3.29 -14.11 -21.94
CA ASP A 29 -3.99 -14.01 -23.23
C ASP A 29 -3.60 -12.78 -24.05
N LEU A 30 -2.79 -11.88 -23.50
CA LEU A 30 -2.35 -10.62 -24.12
C LEU A 30 -3.51 -9.71 -24.52
N GLU A 31 -4.72 -9.93 -23.98
CA GLU A 31 -5.89 -9.09 -24.23
C GLU A 31 -5.86 -7.86 -23.34
N SER A 32 -5.77 -6.66 -23.94
CA SER A 32 -5.88 -5.39 -23.22
C SER A 32 -7.35 -5.04 -22.92
N ILE A 33 -7.58 -4.07 -22.02
CA ILE A 33 -8.93 -3.58 -21.74
C ILE A 33 -9.56 -2.99 -23.00
N GLU A 34 -8.80 -2.25 -23.80
CA GLU A 34 -9.27 -1.66 -25.06
C GLU A 34 -9.63 -2.73 -26.10
N MET A 35 -8.87 -3.84 -26.17
CA MET A 35 -9.20 -4.98 -27.03
C MET A 35 -10.48 -5.67 -26.57
N PHE A 36 -10.63 -5.89 -25.27
CA PHE A 36 -11.85 -6.45 -24.68
C PHE A 36 -13.09 -5.57 -24.97
N GLU A 37 -12.94 -4.24 -24.96
CA GLU A 37 -14.01 -3.29 -25.23
C GLU A 37 -14.51 -3.31 -26.70
N LYS A 38 -13.69 -3.70 -27.66
CA LYS A 38 -14.12 -3.77 -29.09
C LYS A 38 -15.33 -4.68 -29.30
N ASN A 39 -15.47 -5.74 -28.51
CA ASN A 39 -16.57 -6.69 -28.53
C ASN A 39 -17.28 -6.80 -27.17
N LEU A 40 -17.42 -5.68 -26.47
CA LEU A 40 -17.82 -5.62 -25.06
C LEU A 40 -19.08 -6.42 -24.73
N SER A 41 -20.17 -6.22 -25.46
CA SER A 41 -21.45 -6.90 -25.21
C SER A 41 -21.31 -8.43 -25.31
N SER A 42 -20.64 -8.92 -26.36
CA SER A 42 -20.39 -10.34 -26.58
C SER A 42 -19.48 -10.92 -25.48
N ASN A 43 -18.39 -10.22 -25.14
CA ASN A 43 -17.44 -10.68 -24.14
C ASN A 43 -18.05 -10.76 -22.73
N LEU A 44 -18.81 -9.73 -22.34
CA LEU A 44 -19.53 -9.73 -21.04
C LEU A 44 -20.62 -10.79 -21.02
N TYR A 45 -21.35 -10.99 -22.14
CA TYR A 45 -22.39 -12.04 -22.20
C TYR A 45 -21.76 -13.44 -22.06
N LYS A 46 -20.65 -13.73 -22.76
CA LYS A 46 -19.91 -14.99 -22.65
C LYS A 46 -19.44 -15.23 -21.21
N LEU A 47 -18.84 -14.21 -20.59
CA LEU A 47 -18.36 -14.29 -19.21
C LEU A 47 -19.51 -14.54 -18.22
N TRP A 48 -20.58 -13.74 -18.31
CA TRP A 48 -21.78 -13.91 -17.50
C TRP A 48 -22.39 -15.31 -17.65
N ASN A 49 -22.45 -15.82 -18.90
CA ASN A 49 -22.99 -17.14 -19.21
C ASN A 49 -22.19 -18.25 -18.52
N ARG A 50 -20.85 -18.18 -18.61
CA ARG A 50 -19.96 -19.13 -17.94
C ARG A 50 -20.04 -19.04 -16.40
N LEU A 51 -20.13 -17.83 -15.85
CA LEU A 51 -20.27 -17.64 -14.41
C LEU A 51 -21.61 -18.20 -13.92
N SER A 52 -22.72 -17.91 -14.61
CA SER A 52 -24.05 -18.36 -14.21
C SER A 52 -24.28 -19.87 -14.41
N SER A 53 -23.56 -20.50 -15.33
CA SER A 53 -23.61 -21.97 -15.54
C SER A 53 -22.64 -22.75 -14.67
N GLY A 54 -21.76 -22.10 -13.92
CA GLY A 54 -20.69 -22.79 -13.18
C GLY A 54 -19.55 -23.32 -14.03
N SER A 55 -19.51 -23.02 -15.34
CA SER A 55 -18.48 -23.50 -16.28
C SER A 55 -17.29 -22.55 -16.43
N TYR A 56 -17.21 -21.48 -15.65
CA TYR A 56 -16.06 -20.59 -15.66
C TYR A 56 -14.89 -21.22 -14.90
N PHE A 57 -13.78 -21.43 -15.60
CA PHE A 57 -12.49 -21.81 -15.03
C PHE A 57 -11.51 -20.67 -15.26
N PRO A 58 -10.82 -20.19 -14.22
CA PRO A 58 -9.84 -19.14 -14.37
C PRO A 58 -8.65 -19.63 -15.22
N PRO A 59 -8.18 -18.84 -16.19
CA PRO A 59 -6.94 -19.13 -16.86
C PRO A 59 -5.75 -18.98 -15.91
N PRO A 60 -4.56 -19.50 -16.27
CA PRO A 60 -3.35 -19.26 -15.49
C PRO A 60 -3.09 -17.78 -15.29
N VAL A 61 -2.51 -17.41 -14.16
CA VAL A 61 -2.12 -16.03 -13.85
C VAL A 61 -0.73 -15.77 -14.43
N LYS A 62 -0.54 -14.67 -15.19
CA LYS A 62 0.76 -14.29 -15.73
C LYS A 62 1.71 -13.85 -14.61
N GLY A 63 2.77 -14.62 -14.38
CA GLY A 63 3.80 -14.31 -13.42
C GLY A 63 4.77 -13.25 -13.95
N VAL A 64 4.96 -12.17 -13.20
CA VAL A 64 5.95 -11.11 -13.51
C VAL A 64 6.84 -10.89 -12.30
N ALA A 65 8.14 -11.04 -12.50
CA ALA A 65 9.12 -10.82 -11.44
C ALA A 65 9.41 -9.33 -11.28
N ILE A 66 9.15 -8.77 -10.09
CA ILE A 66 9.40 -7.36 -9.76
C ILE A 66 10.47 -7.29 -8.66
N PRO A 67 11.52 -6.44 -8.81
CA PRO A 67 12.54 -6.29 -7.79
C PRO A 67 11.98 -5.69 -6.49
N LYS A 68 12.31 -6.31 -5.35
CA LYS A 68 11.96 -5.77 -4.03
C LYS A 68 12.93 -4.66 -3.64
N LYS A 69 12.45 -3.67 -2.90
CA LYS A 69 13.31 -2.60 -2.33
C LYS A 69 14.37 -3.12 -1.36
N SER A 70 14.12 -4.24 -0.71
CA SER A 70 15.02 -4.92 0.24
C SER A 70 15.98 -5.93 -0.42
N GLY A 71 16.00 -5.99 -1.76
CA GLY A 71 16.71 -7.02 -2.52
C GLY A 71 15.85 -8.26 -2.78
N GLY A 72 16.24 -9.05 -3.81
CA GLY A 72 15.48 -10.19 -4.29
C GLY A 72 14.29 -9.82 -5.17
N MET A 73 13.54 -10.83 -5.63
CA MET A 73 12.41 -10.68 -6.54
C MET A 73 11.09 -10.98 -5.83
N ARG A 74 10.03 -10.34 -6.30
CA ARG A 74 8.65 -10.60 -5.91
C ARG A 74 7.87 -11.00 -7.15
N MET A 75 7.20 -12.15 -7.10
CA MET A 75 6.36 -12.58 -8.20
C MET A 75 4.98 -11.91 -8.08
N LEU A 76 4.64 -11.10 -9.07
CA LEU A 76 3.30 -10.53 -9.22
C LEU A 76 2.52 -11.41 -10.19
N GLY A 77 1.29 -11.76 -9.85
CA GLY A 77 0.40 -12.50 -10.73
C GLY A 77 -0.60 -11.56 -11.39
N ILE A 78 -0.60 -11.48 -12.70
CA ILE A 78 -1.52 -10.63 -13.47
C ILE A 78 -2.62 -11.51 -14.09
N PRO A 79 -3.87 -11.45 -13.58
CA PRO A 79 -5.01 -12.14 -14.19
C PRO A 79 -5.40 -11.51 -15.53
N THR A 80 -6.05 -12.28 -16.41
CA THR A 80 -6.65 -11.76 -17.66
C THR A 80 -7.73 -10.72 -17.37
N VAL A 81 -8.11 -9.92 -18.37
CA VAL A 81 -9.20 -8.93 -18.23
C VAL A 81 -10.50 -9.62 -17.81
N SER A 82 -10.87 -10.71 -18.48
CA SER A 82 -12.05 -11.52 -18.14
C SER A 82 -12.00 -12.04 -16.71
N ASP A 83 -10.84 -12.49 -16.23
CA ASP A 83 -10.69 -13.02 -14.88
C ASP A 83 -10.74 -11.91 -13.83
N ARG A 84 -10.17 -10.74 -14.10
CA ARG A 84 -10.33 -9.55 -13.23
C ARG A 84 -11.79 -9.14 -13.07
N ILE A 85 -12.58 -9.20 -14.14
CA ILE A 85 -14.03 -8.92 -14.07
C ILE A 85 -14.72 -10.00 -13.23
N ALA A 86 -14.43 -11.28 -13.47
CA ALA A 86 -15.02 -12.39 -12.70
C ALA A 86 -14.68 -12.27 -11.19
N GLN A 87 -13.44 -11.99 -10.84
CA GLN A 87 -13.01 -11.74 -9.46
C GLN A 87 -13.71 -10.51 -8.84
N THR A 88 -13.91 -9.46 -9.65
CA THR A 88 -14.64 -8.26 -9.19
C THR A 88 -16.11 -8.57 -8.93
N VAL A 89 -16.78 -9.42 -9.73
CA VAL A 89 -18.15 -9.89 -9.48
C VAL A 89 -18.24 -10.56 -8.10
N VAL A 90 -17.32 -11.46 -7.78
CA VAL A 90 -17.26 -12.11 -6.46
C VAL A 90 -16.96 -11.11 -5.36
N LYS A 91 -16.01 -10.20 -5.58
CA LYS A 91 -15.65 -9.17 -4.60
C LYS A 91 -16.86 -8.28 -4.25
N LEU A 92 -17.61 -7.81 -5.25
CA LEU A 92 -18.78 -6.96 -5.03
C LEU A 92 -19.88 -7.61 -4.19
N VAL A 93 -19.96 -8.95 -4.19
CA VAL A 93 -20.90 -9.70 -3.34
C VAL A 93 -20.32 -10.01 -1.97
N LEU A 94 -19.05 -10.42 -1.90
CA LEU A 94 -18.43 -10.85 -0.65
C LEU A 94 -18.04 -9.65 0.26
N GLU A 95 -17.53 -8.56 -0.31
CA GLU A 95 -17.01 -7.41 0.46
C GLU A 95 -18.06 -6.80 1.40
N PRO A 96 -19.31 -6.54 0.98
CA PRO A 96 -20.35 -6.04 1.90
C PRO A 96 -20.68 -6.98 3.06
N MET A 97 -20.49 -8.29 2.88
CA MET A 97 -20.77 -9.31 3.91
C MET A 97 -19.65 -9.36 4.97
N VAL A 98 -18.39 -9.14 4.55
CA VAL A 98 -17.24 -9.30 5.45
C VAL A 98 -16.67 -7.97 5.96
N GLU A 99 -16.93 -6.84 5.30
CA GLU A 99 -16.42 -5.55 5.76
C GLU A 99 -16.90 -5.18 7.18
N PRO A 100 -18.18 -5.39 7.56
CA PRO A 100 -18.66 -5.06 8.90
C PRO A 100 -18.01 -5.85 10.04
N ILE A 101 -17.46 -7.04 9.76
CA ILE A 101 -16.85 -7.88 10.80
C ILE A 101 -15.39 -7.53 11.06
N PHE A 102 -14.73 -6.83 10.13
CA PHE A 102 -13.31 -6.49 10.28
C PHE A 102 -13.08 -5.57 11.47
N HIS A 103 -12.00 -5.85 12.19
CA HIS A 103 -11.62 -5.08 13.35
C HIS A 103 -11.36 -3.61 12.99
N GLU A 104 -11.74 -2.67 13.87
CA GLU A 104 -11.57 -1.23 13.68
C GLU A 104 -10.10 -0.81 13.45
N ASN A 105 -9.15 -1.55 14.01
CA ASN A 105 -7.71 -1.32 13.91
C ASN A 105 -7.03 -2.04 12.72
N SER A 106 -7.82 -2.58 11.78
CA SER A 106 -7.36 -3.10 10.49
C SER A 106 -7.67 -2.08 9.40
N TYR A 107 -6.68 -1.65 8.62
CA TYR A 107 -6.80 -0.51 7.70
C TYR A 107 -6.53 -0.86 6.23
N GLY A 108 -5.55 -1.70 5.94
CA GLY A 108 -5.13 -1.99 4.57
C GLY A 108 -6.21 -2.65 3.71
N TYR A 109 -6.31 -2.25 2.44
CA TYR A 109 -7.25 -2.78 1.45
C TYR A 109 -8.74 -2.72 1.83
N ARG A 110 -9.13 -1.80 2.68
CA ARG A 110 -10.51 -1.63 3.13
C ARG A 110 -11.11 -0.33 2.60
N PRO A 111 -12.39 -0.31 2.20
CA PRO A 111 -13.07 0.91 1.81
C PRO A 111 -13.10 1.92 2.97
N ARG A 112 -12.97 3.21 2.65
CA ARG A 112 -13.00 4.33 3.62
C ARG A 112 -11.96 4.26 4.73
N ARG A 113 -10.88 3.46 4.57
CA ARG A 113 -9.73 3.39 5.48
C ARG A 113 -8.47 3.79 4.74
N SER A 114 -7.67 4.65 5.33
CA SER A 114 -6.45 5.15 4.71
C SER A 114 -5.19 4.84 5.53
N ALA A 115 -4.03 4.91 4.87
CA ALA A 115 -2.74 4.82 5.57
C ALA A 115 -2.58 5.93 6.61
N HIS A 116 -3.10 7.13 6.33
CA HIS A 116 -3.05 8.25 7.27
C HIS A 116 -3.87 8.01 8.54
N ASP A 117 -5.00 7.30 8.46
CA ASP A 117 -5.79 6.95 9.64
C ASP A 117 -5.01 5.97 10.52
N ALA A 118 -4.38 4.97 9.92
CA ALA A 118 -3.51 4.03 10.63
C ALA A 118 -2.36 4.76 11.33
N ILE A 119 -1.64 5.65 10.62
CA ILE A 119 -0.52 6.42 11.16
C ILE A 119 -0.98 7.34 12.29
N ALA A 120 -2.15 7.99 12.17
CA ALA A 120 -2.69 8.86 13.21
C ALA A 120 -2.99 8.09 14.50
N VAL A 121 -3.59 6.91 14.38
CA VAL A 121 -3.86 6.03 15.54
C VAL A 121 -2.56 5.55 16.18
N VAL A 122 -1.60 5.08 15.37
CA VAL A 122 -0.28 4.65 15.87
C VAL A 122 0.45 5.80 16.56
N ARG A 123 0.45 7.01 15.96
CA ARG A 123 1.06 8.22 16.56
C ARG A 123 0.49 8.51 17.95
N ARG A 124 -0.83 8.52 18.09
CA ARG A 124 -1.49 8.79 19.37
C ARG A 124 -1.11 7.74 20.42
N ARG A 125 -1.16 6.46 20.06
CA ARG A 125 -0.84 5.36 20.97
C ARG A 125 0.63 5.32 21.38
N ASN A 126 1.56 5.76 20.54
CA ASN A 126 2.97 5.89 20.92
C ASN A 126 3.20 6.89 22.09
N TRP A 127 2.25 7.78 22.35
CA TRP A 127 2.31 8.68 23.51
C TRP A 127 1.73 8.05 24.77
N GLU A 128 0.90 7.01 24.61
CA GLU A 128 0.20 6.32 25.71
C GLU A 128 0.91 5.02 26.14
N TYR A 129 1.75 4.48 25.27
CA TYR A 129 2.42 3.19 25.45
C TYR A 129 3.93 3.33 25.29
N ASP A 130 4.68 2.68 26.18
CA ASP A 130 6.14 2.83 26.22
C ASP A 130 6.85 1.92 25.22
N TRP A 131 6.20 0.83 24.78
CA TRP A 131 6.77 -0.19 23.95
C TRP A 131 5.90 -0.50 22.75
N VAL A 132 6.57 -0.76 21.66
CA VAL A 132 5.93 -1.17 20.40
C VAL A 132 6.61 -2.44 19.87
N ILE A 133 5.79 -3.38 19.41
CA ILE A 133 6.24 -4.47 18.55
C ILE A 133 5.93 -4.06 17.12
N GLU A 134 6.96 -3.86 16.30
CA GLU A 134 6.86 -3.77 14.84
C GLU A 134 7.00 -5.19 14.28
N PHE A 135 6.10 -5.60 13.39
CA PHE A 135 6.20 -6.89 12.71
C PHE A 135 5.72 -6.85 11.28
N ASP A 136 6.29 -7.70 10.44
CA ASP A 136 5.94 -7.95 9.04
C ASP A 136 5.75 -9.47 8.86
N ILE A 137 4.73 -9.86 8.10
CA ILE A 137 4.45 -11.28 7.83
C ILE A 137 5.21 -11.70 6.57
N LYS A 138 6.07 -12.72 6.72
CA LYS A 138 6.89 -13.23 5.62
C LYS A 138 6.01 -13.89 4.56
N GLY A 139 5.92 -13.26 3.38
CA GLY A 139 5.20 -13.84 2.23
C GLY A 139 3.74 -14.17 2.52
N LEU A 140 2.98 -13.26 3.15
CA LEU A 140 1.58 -13.48 3.50
C LEU A 140 0.79 -14.12 2.37
N PHE A 141 0.79 -13.47 1.19
CA PHE A 141 0.00 -13.92 0.04
C PHE A 141 0.40 -15.30 -0.48
N ASP A 142 1.65 -15.69 -0.30
CA ASP A 142 2.18 -16.97 -0.78
C ASP A 142 1.96 -18.12 0.22
N ASN A 143 1.61 -17.82 1.49
CA ASN A 143 1.54 -18.81 2.56
C ASN A 143 0.16 -18.96 3.21
N ILE A 144 -0.87 -18.27 2.75
CA ILE A 144 -2.23 -18.42 3.28
C ILE A 144 -2.70 -19.87 3.08
N ASN A 145 -3.09 -20.53 4.17
CA ASN A 145 -3.66 -21.88 4.13
C ASN A 145 -5.06 -21.84 3.51
N HIS A 146 -5.27 -22.61 2.43
CA HIS A 146 -6.52 -22.63 1.67
C HIS A 146 -7.70 -23.14 2.49
N GLU A 147 -7.50 -24.20 3.28
CA GLU A 147 -8.56 -24.80 4.11
C GLU A 147 -9.07 -23.81 5.17
N LEU A 148 -8.14 -23.17 5.90
CA LEU A 148 -8.48 -22.17 6.91
C LEU A 148 -9.16 -20.94 6.29
N LEU A 149 -8.68 -20.50 5.11
CA LEU A 149 -9.30 -19.39 4.38
C LEU A 149 -10.72 -19.75 3.92
N LEU A 150 -10.92 -20.92 3.29
CA LEU A 150 -12.25 -21.35 2.85
C LEU A 150 -13.21 -21.54 4.02
N ARG A 151 -12.72 -22.01 5.16
CA ARG A 151 -13.52 -22.08 6.40
C ARG A 151 -13.95 -20.67 6.86
N ALA A 152 -13.08 -19.69 6.79
CA ALA A 152 -13.39 -18.30 7.11
C ALA A 152 -14.42 -17.72 6.12
N VAL A 153 -14.27 -17.96 4.81
CA VAL A 153 -15.24 -17.51 3.80
C VAL A 153 -16.61 -18.14 4.02
N LYS A 154 -16.68 -19.47 4.17
CA LYS A 154 -17.92 -20.21 4.38
C LYS A 154 -18.71 -19.74 5.62
N LYS A 155 -18.03 -19.22 6.62
CA LYS A 155 -18.67 -18.66 7.81
C LYS A 155 -19.53 -17.42 7.53
N HIS A 156 -19.19 -16.65 6.51
CA HIS A 156 -19.82 -15.37 6.20
C HIS A 156 -20.59 -15.37 4.89
N CYS A 157 -20.26 -16.29 4.00
CA CYS A 157 -20.88 -16.38 2.69
C CYS A 157 -21.34 -17.82 2.42
N GLN A 158 -22.66 -17.99 2.27
CA GLN A 158 -23.27 -19.28 1.93
C GLN A 158 -23.60 -19.38 0.43
N THR A 159 -23.28 -18.39 -0.37
CA THR A 159 -23.58 -18.32 -1.81
C THR A 159 -22.70 -19.33 -2.56
N PRO A 160 -23.30 -20.41 -3.15
CA PRO A 160 -22.52 -21.54 -3.68
C PRO A 160 -21.52 -21.15 -4.77
N TRP A 161 -21.91 -20.27 -5.70
CA TRP A 161 -21.04 -19.85 -6.79
C TRP A 161 -19.86 -18.98 -6.32
N VAL A 162 -20.05 -18.18 -5.26
CA VAL A 162 -18.94 -17.40 -4.65
C VAL A 162 -17.88 -18.35 -4.11
N LEU A 163 -18.29 -19.37 -3.37
CA LEU A 163 -17.39 -20.38 -2.81
C LEU A 163 -16.68 -21.17 -3.91
N LEU A 164 -17.43 -21.60 -4.94
CA LEU A 164 -16.88 -22.31 -6.09
C LEU A 164 -15.76 -21.54 -6.79
N TYR A 165 -15.98 -20.25 -7.07
CA TYR A 165 -14.99 -19.45 -7.80
C TYR A 165 -13.79 -19.08 -6.94
N ILE A 166 -13.98 -18.79 -5.66
CA ILE A 166 -12.85 -18.57 -4.73
C ILE A 166 -11.97 -19.84 -4.70
N GLU A 167 -12.55 -21.03 -4.57
CA GLU A 167 -11.79 -22.28 -4.55
C GLU A 167 -11.00 -22.47 -5.86
N ARG A 168 -11.60 -22.18 -7.01
CA ARG A 168 -10.92 -22.26 -8.31
C ARG A 168 -9.76 -21.27 -8.42
N TRP A 169 -9.90 -20.03 -7.95
CA TRP A 169 -8.82 -19.05 -7.98
C TRP A 169 -7.68 -19.40 -7.01
N LEU A 170 -7.97 -19.99 -5.88
CA LEU A 170 -6.93 -20.46 -4.96
C LEU A 170 -6.06 -21.55 -5.58
N LYS A 171 -6.66 -22.42 -6.42
CA LYS A 171 -5.97 -23.51 -7.14
C LYS A 171 -5.44 -23.12 -8.51
N ALA A 172 -5.74 -21.92 -9.01
CA ALA A 172 -5.30 -21.48 -10.32
C ALA A 172 -3.76 -21.42 -10.39
N SER A 173 -3.20 -22.03 -11.43
CA SER A 173 -1.76 -22.04 -11.67
C SER A 173 -1.24 -20.66 -12.06
N MET A 174 0.06 -20.45 -11.89
CA MET A 174 0.76 -19.29 -12.39
C MET A 174 1.66 -19.71 -13.54
N GLN A 175 1.65 -18.93 -14.63
CA GLN A 175 2.55 -19.12 -15.74
C GLN A 175 3.76 -18.20 -15.59
N ASP A 176 4.97 -18.76 -15.62
CA ASP A 176 6.22 -18.00 -15.61
C ASP A 176 6.54 -17.38 -16.99
N ASP A 177 7.62 -16.62 -17.06
CA ASP A 177 8.10 -15.97 -18.29
C ASP A 177 8.56 -16.95 -19.40
N LYS A 178 8.78 -18.22 -19.02
CA LYS A 178 9.13 -19.31 -19.94
C LYS A 178 7.91 -20.13 -20.40
N GLY A 179 6.72 -19.83 -19.89
CA GLY A 179 5.49 -20.54 -20.21
C GLY A 179 5.21 -21.76 -19.30
N ASN A 180 6.05 -22.06 -18.31
CA ASN A 180 5.82 -23.17 -17.40
C ASN A 180 4.68 -22.85 -16.42
N LEU A 181 3.84 -23.85 -16.14
CA LEU A 181 2.76 -23.74 -15.17
C LEU A 181 3.25 -24.17 -13.79
N ILE A 182 3.11 -23.27 -12.82
CA ILE A 182 3.41 -23.51 -11.42
C ILE A 182 2.09 -23.69 -10.69
N GLU A 183 1.85 -24.89 -10.20
CA GLU A 183 0.68 -25.20 -9.41
C GLU A 183 0.76 -24.58 -8.01
N ARG A 184 -0.41 -24.42 -7.37
CA ARG A 184 -0.53 -23.77 -6.10
C ARG A 184 -1.36 -24.60 -5.13
N ASP A 185 -0.78 -24.95 -4.00
CA ASP A 185 -1.40 -25.67 -2.89
C ASP A 185 -1.74 -24.76 -1.69
N LYS A 186 -1.16 -23.59 -1.66
CA LYS A 186 -1.38 -22.53 -0.65
C LYS A 186 -1.23 -21.15 -1.26
N GLY A 187 -1.63 -20.14 -0.51
CA GLY A 187 -1.50 -18.74 -0.92
C GLY A 187 -2.58 -18.28 -1.90
N THR A 188 -2.48 -17.04 -2.29
CA THR A 188 -3.34 -16.39 -3.30
C THR A 188 -2.49 -15.49 -4.19
N PRO A 189 -2.82 -15.33 -5.49
CA PRO A 189 -2.00 -14.54 -6.41
C PRO A 189 -1.83 -13.10 -5.92
N GLN A 190 -0.57 -12.64 -5.82
CA GLN A 190 -0.29 -11.22 -5.60
C GLN A 190 -0.63 -10.45 -6.87
N GLY A 191 -1.75 -9.71 -6.87
CA GLY A 191 -2.29 -9.00 -8.03
C GLY A 191 -3.69 -9.45 -8.44
N GLY A 192 -4.21 -10.53 -7.85
CA GLY A 192 -5.62 -10.88 -7.96
C GLY A 192 -6.51 -9.83 -7.30
N VAL A 193 -7.67 -9.54 -7.90
CA VAL A 193 -8.61 -8.51 -7.42
C VAL A 193 -9.24 -8.89 -6.07
N VAL A 194 -9.53 -10.16 -5.88
CA VAL A 194 -10.16 -10.67 -4.63
C VAL A 194 -9.12 -10.99 -3.56
N SER A 195 -7.85 -11.19 -3.92
CA SER A 195 -6.78 -11.62 -3.01
C SER A 195 -6.59 -10.71 -1.77
N PRO A 196 -6.63 -9.38 -1.87
CA PRO A 196 -6.52 -8.50 -0.70
C PRO A 196 -7.68 -8.66 0.29
N LEU A 197 -8.90 -8.86 -0.20
CA LEU A 197 -10.08 -9.10 0.63
C LEU A 197 -9.96 -10.44 1.37
N LEU A 198 -9.56 -11.49 0.67
CA LEU A 198 -9.34 -12.82 1.23
C LEU A 198 -8.21 -12.82 2.27
N ALA A 199 -7.10 -12.13 2.00
CA ALA A 199 -6.00 -11.97 2.94
C ALA A 199 -6.45 -11.24 4.22
N ASN A 200 -7.25 -10.18 4.10
CA ASN A 200 -7.83 -9.49 5.25
C ASN A 200 -8.77 -10.39 6.05
N LEU A 201 -9.60 -11.18 5.39
CA LEU A 201 -10.51 -12.11 6.07
C LEU A 201 -9.72 -13.21 6.82
N PHE A 202 -8.66 -13.74 6.21
CA PHE A 202 -7.76 -14.68 6.86
C PHE A 202 -7.12 -14.07 8.11
N LEU A 203 -6.53 -12.88 7.99
CA LEU A 203 -5.86 -12.19 9.09
C LEU A 203 -6.84 -11.70 10.17
N HIS A 204 -8.08 -11.43 9.83
CA HIS A 204 -9.12 -11.15 10.84
C HIS A 204 -9.24 -12.29 11.86
N TYR A 205 -9.21 -13.55 11.42
CA TYR A 205 -9.26 -14.71 12.31
C TYR A 205 -7.89 -15.12 12.85
N ALA A 206 -6.87 -15.06 12.01
CA ALA A 206 -5.52 -15.46 12.40
C ALA A 206 -4.92 -14.51 13.45
N PHE A 207 -5.21 -13.21 13.35
CA PHE A 207 -4.57 -12.17 14.15
C PHE A 207 -5.57 -11.25 14.86
N ASP A 208 -6.39 -10.48 14.14
CA ASP A 208 -7.16 -9.36 14.71
C ASP A 208 -8.07 -9.80 15.85
N ARG A 209 -8.92 -10.78 15.60
CA ARG A 209 -9.84 -11.34 16.58
C ARG A 209 -9.10 -12.11 17.68
N TRP A 210 -8.07 -12.86 17.31
CA TRP A 210 -7.28 -13.62 18.25
C TRP A 210 -6.55 -12.71 19.26
N VAL A 211 -5.92 -11.61 18.81
CA VAL A 211 -5.29 -10.63 19.71
C VAL A 211 -6.32 -10.01 20.64
N SER A 212 -7.48 -9.61 20.13
CA SER A 212 -8.54 -9.00 20.93
C SER A 212 -9.06 -9.92 22.04
N GLN A 213 -9.03 -11.24 21.82
CA GLN A 213 -9.48 -12.23 22.79
C GLN A 213 -8.39 -12.66 23.78
N ASN A 214 -7.15 -12.86 23.29
CA ASN A 214 -6.07 -13.49 24.04
C ASN A 214 -5.03 -12.49 24.60
N LEU A 215 -4.99 -11.26 24.08
CA LEU A 215 -4.05 -10.21 24.48
C LEU A 215 -4.79 -8.89 24.77
N ARG A 216 -5.79 -8.93 25.67
CA ARG A 216 -6.71 -7.80 25.94
C ARG A 216 -6.02 -6.54 26.43
N SER A 217 -4.84 -6.65 27.04
CA SER A 217 -4.05 -5.54 27.59
C SER A 217 -3.19 -4.80 26.56
N VAL A 218 -3.05 -5.30 25.34
CA VAL A 218 -2.33 -4.62 24.26
C VAL A 218 -3.30 -3.94 23.30
N ARG A 219 -2.78 -3.02 22.47
CA ARG A 219 -3.50 -2.42 21.36
C ARG A 219 -2.72 -2.66 20.07
N PHE A 220 -3.39 -3.00 18.99
CA PHE A 220 -2.71 -3.20 17.69
C PHE A 220 -3.25 -2.25 16.62
N CYS A 221 -2.46 -2.06 15.58
CA CYS A 221 -2.84 -1.43 14.33
C CYS A 221 -2.24 -2.27 13.20
N ARG A 222 -3.05 -2.70 12.24
CA ARG A 222 -2.60 -3.53 11.12
C ARG A 222 -2.93 -2.85 9.78
N TYR A 223 -1.98 -2.87 8.89
CA TYR A 223 -2.16 -2.45 7.51
C TYR A 223 -1.69 -3.57 6.57
N ALA A 224 -2.60 -4.38 6.09
CA ALA A 224 -2.31 -5.62 5.35
C ALA A 224 -1.41 -6.57 6.17
N ASP A 225 -0.18 -6.83 5.72
CA ASP A 225 0.85 -7.67 6.35
C ASP A 225 1.69 -6.93 7.39
N ASP A 226 1.73 -5.59 7.37
CA ASP A 226 2.44 -4.78 8.35
C ASP A 226 1.61 -4.60 9.63
N GLY A 227 2.20 -4.83 10.80
CA GLY A 227 1.51 -4.68 12.06
C GLY A 227 2.33 -3.99 13.15
N ILE A 228 1.61 -3.21 13.98
CA ILE A 228 2.14 -2.52 15.15
C ILE A 228 1.32 -2.95 16.37
N VAL A 229 1.99 -3.40 17.44
CA VAL A 229 1.34 -3.75 18.72
C VAL A 229 1.94 -2.89 19.83
N HIS A 230 1.08 -2.17 20.55
CA HIS A 230 1.47 -1.27 21.63
C HIS A 230 1.36 -1.96 22.99
N CYS A 231 2.42 -1.87 23.79
CA CYS A 231 2.58 -2.51 25.10
C CYS A 231 3.02 -1.49 26.15
N LYS A 232 2.63 -1.72 27.42
CA LYS A 232 2.99 -0.85 28.55
C LYS A 232 4.38 -1.13 29.10
N SER A 233 4.88 -2.37 29.03
CA SER A 233 6.18 -2.75 29.54
C SER A 233 6.95 -3.64 28.55
N LEU A 234 8.28 -3.72 28.73
CA LEU A 234 9.15 -4.60 27.93
C LEU A 234 8.73 -6.07 28.09
N LEU A 235 8.48 -6.50 29.32
CA LEU A 235 8.04 -7.88 29.60
C LEU A 235 6.74 -8.20 28.86
N GLN A 236 5.76 -7.28 28.91
CA GLN A 236 4.50 -7.44 28.16
C GLN A 236 4.76 -7.55 26.65
N ALA A 237 5.66 -6.74 26.09
CA ALA A 237 6.02 -6.79 24.67
C ALA A 237 6.70 -8.13 24.30
N GLN A 238 7.60 -8.62 25.13
CA GLN A 238 8.26 -9.92 24.92
C GLN A 238 7.26 -11.08 24.95
N MET A 239 6.39 -11.12 25.95
CA MET A 239 5.35 -12.14 26.07
C MET A 239 4.33 -12.06 24.90
N ALA A 240 3.91 -10.86 24.52
CA ALA A 240 2.98 -10.66 23.42
C ALA A 240 3.60 -11.11 22.09
N LEU A 241 4.85 -10.73 21.81
CA LEU A 241 5.57 -11.16 20.61
C LEU A 241 5.70 -12.69 20.53
N GLN A 242 6.04 -13.36 21.64
CA GLN A 242 6.14 -14.82 21.66
C GLN A 242 4.78 -15.48 21.36
N LYS A 243 3.70 -14.98 21.99
CA LYS A 243 2.35 -15.51 21.73
C LYS A 243 1.90 -15.28 20.28
N ILE A 244 2.16 -14.10 19.72
CA ILE A 244 1.86 -13.78 18.31
C ILE A 244 2.66 -14.68 17.37
N ARG A 245 3.94 -14.91 17.64
CA ARG A 245 4.81 -15.81 16.86
C ARG A 245 4.26 -17.23 16.84
N ASN A 246 3.88 -17.75 18.00
CA ASN A 246 3.28 -19.09 18.10
C ASN A 246 1.95 -19.16 17.32
N ARG A 247 1.11 -18.13 17.48
CA ARG A 247 -0.17 -18.06 16.76
C ARG A 247 -0.02 -18.06 15.24
N PHE A 248 0.93 -17.31 14.71
CA PHE A 248 1.17 -17.32 13.26
C PHE A 248 1.65 -18.70 12.79
N ARG A 249 2.52 -19.39 13.54
CA ARG A 249 2.94 -20.76 13.19
C ARG A 249 1.76 -21.74 13.16
N GLU A 250 0.82 -21.65 14.10
CA GLU A 250 -0.39 -22.47 14.14
C GLU A 250 -1.25 -22.33 12.86
N VAL A 251 -1.25 -21.17 12.22
CA VAL A 251 -2.02 -20.90 11.00
C VAL A 251 -1.18 -20.96 9.72
N GLY A 252 0.06 -21.48 9.81
CA GLY A 252 0.94 -21.65 8.66
C GLY A 252 1.65 -20.39 8.19
N LEU A 253 1.71 -19.34 9.02
CA LEU A 253 2.42 -18.09 8.73
C LEU A 253 3.69 -17.94 9.58
N GLU A 254 4.60 -17.09 9.13
CA GLU A 254 5.84 -16.77 9.82
C GLU A 254 6.06 -15.26 9.88
N LEU A 255 6.54 -14.76 11.02
CA LEU A 255 7.01 -13.39 11.14
C LEU A 255 8.39 -13.23 10.48
N HIS A 256 8.58 -12.12 9.78
CA HIS A 256 9.86 -11.81 9.15
C HIS A 256 10.91 -11.52 10.24
N PRO A 257 12.02 -12.31 10.35
CA PRO A 257 12.95 -12.20 11.48
C PRO A 257 13.59 -10.81 11.57
N ASP A 258 14.07 -10.26 10.45
CA ASP A 258 14.79 -8.97 10.42
C ASP A 258 13.90 -7.74 10.57
N LYS A 259 12.60 -7.88 10.30
CA LYS A 259 11.64 -6.77 10.35
C LYS A 259 10.74 -6.83 11.59
N THR A 260 10.92 -7.85 12.43
CA THR A 260 10.14 -8.00 13.67
C THR A 260 11.00 -7.64 14.85
N ARG A 261 10.64 -6.57 15.56
CA ARG A 261 11.44 -6.06 16.68
C ARG A 261 10.59 -5.35 17.72
N ILE A 262 11.12 -5.26 18.93
CA ILE A 262 10.56 -4.50 20.03
C ILE A 262 11.29 -3.16 20.10
N VAL A 263 10.51 -2.07 20.19
CA VAL A 263 10.99 -0.69 20.11
C VAL A 263 10.52 0.08 21.32
N TYR A 264 11.41 0.84 21.95
CA TYR A 264 11.10 1.75 23.04
C TYR A 264 10.68 3.12 22.51
N CYS A 265 9.52 3.61 22.91
CA CYS A 265 8.96 4.89 22.49
C CYS A 265 9.51 6.04 23.36
N LYS A 266 10.79 6.31 23.26
CA LYS A 266 11.48 7.35 24.02
C LYS A 266 10.92 8.74 23.75
N ASP A 267 10.65 9.52 24.82
CA ASP A 267 10.26 10.92 24.76
C ASP A 267 10.73 11.69 26.01
N ILE A 268 10.23 12.90 26.25
CA ILE A 268 10.63 13.73 27.39
C ILE A 268 10.35 13.08 28.76
N ASN A 269 9.31 12.25 28.85
CA ASN A 269 8.92 11.56 30.10
C ASN A 269 9.57 10.17 30.24
N ARG A 270 9.92 9.55 29.12
CA ARG A 270 10.49 8.21 28.98
C ARG A 270 11.97 8.30 28.60
N ARG A 271 12.83 8.46 29.62
CA ARG A 271 14.25 8.84 29.44
C ARG A 271 15.23 7.67 29.46
N GLU A 272 14.76 6.45 29.70
CA GLU A 272 15.59 5.26 29.74
C GLU A 272 16.34 5.04 28.41
N SER A 273 17.46 4.34 28.46
CA SER A 273 18.30 4.07 27.29
C SER A 273 18.10 2.64 26.82
N TYR A 274 17.60 2.47 25.63
CA TYR A 274 17.46 1.19 24.95
C TYR A 274 18.03 1.25 23.55
N PRO A 275 18.54 0.13 23.00
CA PRO A 275 19.23 0.13 21.71
C PRO A 275 18.30 0.42 20.52
N VAL A 276 17.01 0.07 20.63
CA VAL A 276 16.03 0.24 19.54
C VAL A 276 14.98 1.26 19.96
N ILE A 277 15.10 2.48 19.42
CA ILE A 277 14.22 3.63 19.71
C ILE A 277 13.56 4.19 18.45
N SER A 278 13.48 3.41 17.38
CA SER A 278 12.84 3.85 16.14
C SER A 278 12.33 2.67 15.33
N TYR A 279 11.25 2.90 14.58
CA TYR A 279 10.72 1.94 13.63
C TYR A 279 10.09 2.66 12.42
N THR A 280 9.82 1.91 11.35
CA THR A 280 9.23 2.47 10.11
C THR A 280 7.92 1.76 9.80
N PHE A 281 6.84 2.55 9.69
CA PHE A 281 5.51 2.05 9.33
C PHE A 281 4.92 2.90 8.22
N LEU A 282 4.48 2.27 7.15
CA LEU A 282 3.87 2.91 5.97
C LEU A 282 4.70 4.06 5.38
N GLY A 283 6.03 3.90 5.35
CA GLY A 283 6.94 4.90 4.81
C GLY A 283 7.24 6.09 5.75
N TYR A 284 6.74 6.05 6.98
CA TYR A 284 7.08 7.00 8.04
C TYR A 284 7.98 6.34 9.08
N THR A 285 9.07 7.03 9.46
CA THR A 285 9.90 6.62 10.59
C THR A 285 9.42 7.32 11.85
N PHE A 286 9.02 6.53 12.84
CA PHE A 286 8.69 6.94 14.19
C PHE A 286 9.96 6.92 15.04
N ARG A 287 10.28 8.03 15.69
CA ARG A 287 11.44 8.17 16.58
C ARG A 287 11.30 9.41 17.46
N PRO A 288 12.16 9.58 18.49
CA PRO A 288 12.27 10.84 19.22
C PRO A 288 12.55 12.03 18.28
N ARG A 289 11.76 13.09 18.42
CA ARG A 289 11.88 14.31 17.61
C ARG A 289 11.58 15.55 18.46
N LYS A 290 12.33 16.62 18.21
CA LYS A 290 12.03 17.93 18.81
C LYS A 290 10.70 18.42 18.26
N SER A 291 9.78 18.75 19.15
CA SER A 291 8.48 19.35 18.88
C SER A 291 8.38 20.67 19.64
N LYS A 292 7.51 21.57 19.19
CA LYS A 292 7.28 22.86 19.83
C LYS A 292 5.83 22.90 20.33
N ASP A 293 5.61 23.24 21.58
CA ASP A 293 4.26 23.41 22.13
C ASP A 293 3.65 24.75 21.71
N LYS A 294 2.39 24.98 22.06
CA LYS A 294 1.68 26.24 21.77
C LYS A 294 2.29 27.48 22.44
N TYR A 295 3.12 27.30 23.46
CA TYR A 295 3.85 28.37 24.15
C TYR A 295 5.29 28.56 23.65
N GLY A 296 5.70 27.82 22.62
CA GLY A 296 7.02 27.92 22.05
C GLY A 296 8.09 27.05 22.71
N ARG A 297 7.76 26.27 23.76
CA ARG A 297 8.74 25.43 24.46
C ARG A 297 9.06 24.20 23.64
N ILE A 298 10.35 23.88 23.53
CA ILE A 298 10.85 22.72 22.78
C ILE A 298 10.87 21.51 23.71
N TYR A 299 10.27 20.41 23.28
CA TYR A 299 10.28 19.13 23.99
C TYR A 299 10.54 17.99 23.01
N GLU A 300 10.97 16.84 23.54
CA GLU A 300 11.14 15.63 22.75
C GLU A 300 9.87 14.79 22.77
N ASN A 301 9.41 14.40 21.58
CA ASN A 301 8.21 13.60 21.40
C ASN A 301 8.46 12.44 20.40
N PHE A 302 7.85 11.29 20.63
CA PHE A 302 7.95 10.16 19.70
C PHE A 302 6.95 10.34 18.56
N SER A 303 7.45 10.78 17.40
CA SER A 303 6.59 11.23 16.29
C SER A 303 7.02 10.71 14.93
N PRO A 304 6.05 10.50 13.99
CA PRO A 304 6.32 10.07 12.62
C PRO A 304 6.81 11.23 11.75
N ALA A 305 7.76 10.94 10.88
CA ALA A 305 8.10 11.78 9.73
C ALA A 305 8.50 10.89 8.55
N VAL A 306 8.58 11.45 7.36
CA VAL A 306 9.01 10.74 6.15
C VAL A 306 10.27 9.91 6.43
N SER A 307 10.29 8.65 5.96
CA SER A 307 11.42 7.76 6.18
C SER A 307 12.60 8.13 5.29
N ARG A 308 13.81 7.67 5.69
CA ARG A 308 15.04 7.88 4.92
C ARG A 308 14.96 7.21 3.55
N GLU A 309 14.37 6.03 3.49
CA GLU A 309 14.15 5.25 2.27
C GLU A 309 13.22 6.00 1.31
N ALA A 310 12.12 6.56 1.81
CA ALA A 310 11.20 7.38 1.02
C ALA A 310 11.88 8.65 0.48
N LEU A 311 12.66 9.35 1.30
CA LEU A 311 13.45 10.51 0.86
C LEU A 311 14.47 10.14 -0.23
N THR A 312 15.12 8.99 -0.09
CA THR A 312 16.09 8.50 -1.09
C THR A 312 15.40 8.19 -2.41
N MET A 313 14.26 7.49 -2.36
CA MET A 313 13.43 7.21 -3.55
C MET A 313 13.00 8.49 -4.26
N MET A 314 12.50 9.49 -3.52
CA MET A 314 12.07 10.77 -4.10
C MET A 314 13.24 11.48 -4.80
N ARG A 315 14.43 11.50 -4.17
CA ARG A 315 15.62 12.12 -4.78
C ARG A 315 16.06 11.39 -6.05
N GLN A 316 15.98 10.05 -6.08
CA GLN A 316 16.27 9.26 -7.27
C GLN A 316 15.26 9.55 -8.38
N THR A 317 13.97 9.62 -8.06
CA THR A 317 12.91 9.98 -9.02
C THR A 317 13.13 11.38 -9.59
N ILE A 318 13.42 12.38 -8.75
CA ILE A 318 13.70 13.75 -9.20
C ILE A 318 14.94 13.79 -10.12
N ARG A 319 15.97 13.02 -9.81
CA ARG A 319 17.15 12.88 -10.68
C ARG A 319 16.78 12.32 -12.05
N GLY A 320 15.94 11.27 -12.09
CA GLY A 320 15.46 10.65 -13.31
C GLY A 320 14.55 11.55 -14.17
N TRP A 321 14.00 12.60 -13.63
CA TRP A 321 13.20 13.56 -14.40
C TRP A 321 14.03 14.39 -15.39
N HIS A 322 15.32 14.51 -15.16
CA HIS A 322 16.23 15.30 -16.01
C HIS A 322 15.72 16.73 -16.29
N ILE A 323 15.13 17.40 -15.29
CA ILE A 323 14.51 18.73 -15.42
C ILE A 323 15.47 19.72 -16.10
N GLN A 324 16.75 19.69 -15.73
CA GLN A 324 17.77 20.58 -16.26
C GLN A 324 18.00 20.44 -17.78
N LEU A 325 17.53 19.36 -18.42
CA LEU A 325 17.67 19.13 -19.86
C LEU A 325 16.45 19.59 -20.67
N LYS A 326 15.33 19.92 -20.01
CA LYS A 326 14.06 20.29 -20.65
C LYS A 326 14.01 21.79 -20.98
N CYS A 327 15.01 22.30 -21.72
CA CYS A 327 15.14 23.73 -22.08
C CYS A 327 14.06 24.20 -23.07
N ASP A 328 13.42 23.29 -23.82
CA ASP A 328 12.27 23.53 -24.69
C ASP A 328 11.00 23.88 -23.92
N LYS A 329 10.89 23.50 -22.64
CA LYS A 329 9.72 23.71 -21.79
C LYS A 329 9.77 25.03 -21.04
N GLY A 330 8.58 25.63 -20.78
CA GLY A 330 8.41 26.73 -19.84
C GLY A 330 8.22 26.22 -18.41
N ILE A 331 8.21 27.14 -17.43
CA ILE A 331 8.03 26.78 -16.01
C ILE A 331 6.65 26.18 -15.74
N LYS A 332 5.61 26.64 -16.44
CA LYS A 332 4.25 26.09 -16.36
C LYS A 332 4.16 24.68 -16.91
N ASP A 333 4.88 24.41 -18.02
CA ASP A 333 4.93 23.06 -18.61
C ASP A 333 5.59 22.06 -17.66
N LEU A 334 6.73 22.47 -17.05
CA LEU A 334 7.42 21.66 -16.05
C LEU A 334 6.50 21.39 -14.83
N SER A 335 5.79 22.40 -14.38
CA SER A 335 4.88 22.24 -13.26
C SER A 335 3.73 21.27 -13.59
N ASN A 336 3.13 21.37 -14.77
CA ASN A 336 2.08 20.46 -15.20
C ASN A 336 2.55 18.99 -15.29
N ILE A 337 3.79 18.77 -15.75
CA ILE A 337 4.38 17.44 -15.86
C ILE A 337 4.64 16.82 -14.48
N PHE A 338 5.21 17.59 -13.53
CA PHE A 338 5.74 17.02 -12.29
C PHE A 338 4.85 17.20 -11.07
N ASN A 339 3.96 18.20 -11.05
CA ASN A 339 3.07 18.47 -9.92
C ASN A 339 2.21 17.29 -9.47
N PRO A 340 1.67 16.42 -10.35
CA PRO A 340 0.90 15.28 -9.87
C PRO A 340 1.70 14.41 -8.88
N VAL A 341 2.97 14.17 -9.18
CA VAL A 341 3.86 13.38 -8.32
C VAL A 341 4.30 14.17 -7.08
N ILE A 342 4.73 15.43 -7.27
CA ILE A 342 5.15 16.31 -6.16
C ILE A 342 4.01 16.46 -5.16
N ARG A 343 2.80 16.79 -5.62
CA ARG A 343 1.61 16.95 -4.77
C ARG A 343 1.30 15.67 -4.01
N GLY A 344 1.40 14.51 -4.67
CA GLY A 344 1.23 13.19 -4.03
C GLY A 344 2.20 13.01 -2.86
N TRP A 345 3.49 13.34 -3.03
CA TRP A 345 4.50 13.22 -1.98
C TRP A 345 4.25 14.19 -0.80
N PHE A 346 3.96 15.44 -1.09
CA PHE A 346 3.75 16.46 -0.04
C PHE A 346 2.45 16.20 0.72
N ASN A 347 1.38 15.81 0.04
CA ASN A 347 0.11 15.42 0.68
C ASN A 347 0.28 14.17 1.55
N TYR A 348 1.04 13.19 1.10
CA TYR A 348 1.25 11.96 1.86
C TYR A 348 2.23 12.17 3.02
N TYR A 349 3.45 12.61 2.76
CA TYR A 349 4.52 12.67 3.76
C TYR A 349 4.58 13.96 4.58
N GLY A 350 3.96 15.03 4.13
CA GLY A 350 3.92 16.32 4.83
C GLY A 350 2.91 16.39 5.98
N LYS A 351 1.95 15.45 6.04
CA LYS A 351 0.79 15.53 6.95
C LYS A 351 1.15 15.58 8.43
N PHE A 352 2.14 14.83 8.88
CA PHE A 352 2.45 14.69 10.32
C PHE A 352 3.68 15.49 10.76
N TYR A 353 4.65 15.72 9.87
CA TYR A 353 5.86 16.46 10.16
C TYR A 353 6.37 17.16 8.88
N ALA A 354 5.73 18.27 8.56
CA ALA A 354 5.91 18.98 7.29
C ALA A 354 7.37 19.40 7.02
N SER A 355 8.09 19.87 8.05
CA SER A 355 9.48 20.31 7.91
C SER A 355 10.45 19.21 7.44
N ALA A 356 10.11 17.93 7.64
CA ALA A 356 10.92 16.83 7.13
C ALA A 356 10.91 16.71 5.60
N MET A 357 10.01 17.43 4.91
CA MET A 357 9.95 17.49 3.44
C MET A 357 10.86 18.60 2.84
N PHE A 358 11.40 19.52 3.65
CA PHE A 358 12.33 20.54 3.17
C PHE A 358 13.49 20.02 2.29
N PRO A 359 14.14 18.89 2.63
CA PRO A 359 15.22 18.38 1.78
C PRO A 359 14.76 17.99 0.38
N VAL A 360 13.50 17.56 0.21
CA VAL A 360 12.91 17.21 -1.10
C VAL A 360 12.64 18.49 -1.88
N SER A 361 12.03 19.50 -1.25
CA SER A 361 11.81 20.82 -1.85
C SER A 361 13.11 21.46 -2.34
N LYS A 362 14.12 21.52 -1.48
CA LYS A 362 15.45 22.02 -1.86
C LYS A 362 16.06 21.27 -3.04
N HIS A 363 15.84 19.96 -3.11
CA HIS A 363 16.35 19.14 -4.18
C HIS A 363 15.65 19.45 -5.52
N ILE A 364 14.31 19.62 -5.52
CA ILE A 364 13.54 20.04 -6.70
C ILE A 364 14.01 21.43 -7.16
N ASN A 365 14.07 22.39 -6.24
CA ASN A 365 14.49 23.75 -6.53
C ASN A 365 15.92 23.81 -7.12
N ALA A 366 16.85 22.99 -6.62
CA ALA A 366 18.20 22.90 -7.18
C ALA A 366 18.22 22.43 -8.65
N TYR A 367 17.29 21.55 -9.04
CA TYR A 367 17.15 21.15 -10.45
C TYR A 367 16.48 22.24 -11.29
N LEU A 368 15.52 22.97 -10.75
CA LEU A 368 14.92 24.14 -11.41
C LEU A 368 15.94 25.26 -11.61
N VAL A 369 16.82 25.53 -10.64
CA VAL A 369 17.93 26.49 -10.81
C VAL A 369 18.86 26.06 -11.93
N ARG A 370 19.26 24.79 -12.00
CA ARG A 370 20.08 24.26 -13.08
C ARG A 370 19.40 24.36 -14.44
N TRP A 371 18.07 24.17 -14.49
CA TRP A 371 17.28 24.35 -15.69
C TRP A 371 17.30 25.82 -16.14
N LEU A 372 17.11 26.82 -15.23
CA LEU A 372 17.23 28.24 -15.55
C LEU A 372 18.62 28.60 -16.10
N MET A 373 19.68 28.05 -15.49
CA MET A 373 21.06 28.30 -15.95
C MET A 373 21.31 27.75 -17.36
N ARG A 374 20.67 26.66 -17.74
CA ARG A 374 20.81 26.09 -19.10
C ARG A 374 19.91 26.78 -20.12
N LYS A 375 18.69 27.15 -19.71
CA LYS A 375 17.73 27.79 -20.59
C LYS A 375 18.13 29.21 -20.98
N TYR A 376 18.68 29.99 -20.05
CA TYR A 376 19.01 31.41 -20.23
C TYR A 376 20.51 31.63 -20.22
N LYS A 377 21.10 32.04 -21.37
CA LYS A 377 22.54 32.23 -21.55
C LYS A 377 23.13 33.19 -20.49
N HIS A 378 22.43 34.30 -20.15
CA HIS A 378 22.88 35.29 -19.16
C HIS A 378 22.94 34.77 -17.72
N LEU A 379 22.36 33.60 -17.45
CA LEU A 379 22.43 32.89 -16.18
C LEU A 379 23.43 31.72 -16.18
N SER A 380 24.03 31.41 -17.32
CA SER A 380 25.04 30.35 -17.45
C SER A 380 26.17 30.59 -16.45
N TYR A 381 26.51 29.56 -15.68
CA TYR A 381 27.52 29.60 -14.60
C TYR A 381 27.20 30.54 -13.40
N HIS A 382 26.05 31.23 -13.39
CA HIS A 382 25.66 32.17 -12.31
C HIS A 382 24.57 31.58 -11.38
N TYR A 383 24.92 30.54 -10.60
CA TYR A 383 23.98 29.86 -9.70
C TYR A 383 23.19 30.83 -8.79
N ARG A 384 23.87 31.78 -8.14
CA ARG A 384 23.21 32.75 -7.22
C ARG A 384 22.19 33.64 -7.94
N ARG A 385 22.46 34.07 -9.17
CA ARG A 385 21.51 34.87 -9.99
C ARG A 385 20.31 34.03 -10.40
N ALA A 386 20.54 32.78 -10.84
CA ALA A 386 19.48 31.85 -11.20
C ALA A 386 18.61 31.49 -9.98
N SER A 387 19.20 31.30 -8.79
CA SER A 387 18.44 31.05 -7.55
C SER A 387 17.55 32.26 -7.20
N LYS A 388 18.07 33.50 -7.24
CA LYS A 388 17.25 34.70 -7.01
C LYS A 388 16.13 34.87 -8.04
N LEU A 389 16.37 34.49 -9.30
CA LEU A 389 15.29 34.46 -10.30
C LEU A 389 14.23 33.44 -9.95
N LEU A 390 14.62 32.23 -9.52
CA LEU A 390 13.67 31.22 -9.10
C LEU A 390 12.82 31.67 -7.89
N GLU A 391 13.43 32.35 -6.92
CA GLU A 391 12.73 32.99 -5.78
C GLU A 391 11.66 33.97 -6.25
N LYS A 392 12.03 34.91 -7.16
CA LYS A 392 11.09 35.86 -7.75
C LYS A 392 9.96 35.19 -8.50
N LEU A 393 10.25 34.13 -9.26
CA LEU A 393 9.23 33.33 -9.94
C LEU A 393 8.29 32.60 -8.95
N ALA A 394 8.83 32.07 -7.86
CA ALA A 394 8.03 31.45 -6.82
C ALA A 394 7.13 32.45 -6.08
N MET A 395 7.61 33.69 -5.86
CA MET A 395 6.79 34.77 -5.28
C MET A 395 5.70 35.26 -6.23
N SER A 396 6.00 35.36 -7.52
CA SER A 396 5.01 35.82 -8.54
C SER A 396 4.01 34.75 -8.92
N MET A 397 4.37 33.48 -8.79
CA MET A 397 3.55 32.31 -9.14
C MET A 397 3.59 31.24 -8.01
N PRO A 398 3.10 31.56 -6.80
CA PRO A 398 3.23 30.65 -5.64
C PRO A 398 2.56 29.29 -5.86
N ASN A 399 1.56 29.22 -6.71
CA ASN A 399 0.81 28.00 -7.02
C ASN A 399 1.39 27.23 -8.24
N ALA A 400 2.52 27.69 -8.82
CA ALA A 400 3.08 26.98 -9.97
C ALA A 400 3.55 25.58 -9.61
N PHE A 401 4.26 25.42 -8.51
CA PHE A 401 4.66 24.11 -8.02
C PHE A 401 4.00 23.77 -6.68
N ALA A 402 3.55 22.53 -6.54
CA ALA A 402 2.84 22.06 -5.35
C ALA A 402 3.63 22.23 -4.03
N HIS A 403 4.97 22.17 -4.06
CA HIS A 403 5.79 22.41 -2.88
C HIS A 403 5.94 23.92 -2.56
N TRP A 404 5.72 24.81 -3.51
CA TRP A 404 5.69 26.26 -3.25
C TRP A 404 4.39 26.66 -2.54
N GLU A 405 3.23 26.06 -2.93
CA GLU A 405 1.93 26.26 -2.24
C GLU A 405 2.04 26.01 -0.73
N GLY A 406 2.84 25.01 -0.32
CA GLY A 406 3.08 24.66 1.08
C GLY A 406 4.10 25.52 1.82
N GLY A 407 4.58 26.64 1.23
CA GLY A 407 5.58 27.52 1.84
C GLY A 407 7.03 26.96 1.83
N TYR A 408 7.28 25.91 1.05
CA TYR A 408 8.63 25.33 0.87
C TYR A 408 9.42 26.06 -0.23
N VAL A 409 9.34 27.38 -0.23
CA VAL A 409 10.13 28.25 -1.10
C VAL A 409 11.55 28.32 -0.54
N ILE A 410 12.51 28.63 -1.36
CA ILE A 410 13.97 28.56 -1.14
C ILE A 410 14.40 29.30 0.12
#